data_9c45551bf55d64ae2e0e20c6532f073f
#
_entry.id   9c45551bf55d64ae2e0e20c6532f073f
#
_cell.length_a   1.000
_cell.length_b   1.000
_cell.length_c   1.000
_cell.angle_alpha   90.00
_cell.angle_beta   90.00
_cell.angle_gamma   90.00
#
_symmetry.space_group_name_H-M   'P 1'
#
loop_
_entity.id
_entity.type
_entity.pdbx_description
1 polymer ?
#
loop_
_entity_poly.entity_id
_entity_poly.type
_entity_poly.pdbx_seq_one_letter_code
_entity_poly.pdbx_strand_id
1 'polypeptide(L)'
;MLDPNNRPGGDNLILTAKSADKVQFFDAATLVLTGEIAMPGSTHEMVRSADSAKVYASVYGGGIFGKNKDPDRRIAVIDLATKSLQRTIDVGGNFAPHSVMMDEGGTLWATAELANAVLAIDPSTSKVERIEIGGAPHWIAISHETGKLFASFKTRDAVAVLDLEQRKRVDLITTPHGAEGIAVSPDGWALFVCAHGRGEVHAFDTRTHALHQTLRIDGAPGEANQLRRVRVSPDGRYVCASSHVDNYAAVYDALTLDQLAGFPTLKAPMGFGFAADNEHAYLCCHDAAVTLEFALASGHVTRHFETAPGCEFVISY
;
A
#
# COMPACT_ATOMS: atom_id res chain seq x y z
N MET A 1 -19.81 -3.83 -4.03
CA MET A 1 -18.75 -4.15 -5.03
C MET A 1 -17.46 -4.35 -4.26
N LEU A 2 -16.59 -5.28 -4.65
CA LEU A 2 -15.31 -5.46 -3.95
C LEU A 2 -14.40 -4.26 -4.25
N ASP A 3 -13.72 -3.75 -3.22
CA ASP A 3 -12.72 -2.68 -3.34
C ASP A 3 -11.69 -3.06 -4.43
N PRO A 4 -11.53 -2.24 -5.49
CA PRO A 4 -10.57 -2.52 -6.56
C PRO A 4 -9.12 -2.65 -6.05
N ASN A 5 -8.84 -2.07 -4.88
CA ASN A 5 -7.52 -2.11 -4.25
C ASN A 5 -7.29 -3.37 -3.41
N ASN A 6 -8.36 -4.10 -3.11
CA ASN A 6 -8.33 -5.28 -2.23
C ASN A 6 -9.11 -6.47 -2.81
N ARG A 7 -9.10 -6.61 -4.13
CA ARG A 7 -9.76 -7.76 -4.81
C ARG A 7 -8.98 -9.05 -4.54
N PRO A 8 -9.67 -10.20 -4.43
CA PRO A 8 -9.02 -11.50 -4.41
C PRO A 8 -8.07 -11.62 -5.60
N GLY A 9 -6.92 -12.23 -5.35
CA GLY A 9 -5.89 -12.42 -6.34
C GLY A 9 -6.26 -13.41 -7.43
N GLY A 10 -5.49 -13.41 -8.50
CA GLY A 10 -5.47 -14.44 -9.51
C GLY A 10 -4.25 -15.35 -9.36
N ASP A 11 -3.96 -16.09 -10.41
CA ASP A 11 -2.88 -17.08 -10.47
C ASP A 11 -1.49 -16.47 -10.74
N ASN A 12 -1.40 -15.14 -10.78
CA ASN A 12 -0.17 -14.40 -11.06
C ASN A 12 0.12 -13.36 -9.98
N LEU A 13 1.40 -13.07 -9.79
CA LEU A 13 1.87 -11.99 -8.93
C LEU A 13 2.59 -10.94 -9.76
N ILE A 14 2.44 -9.67 -9.37
CA ILE A 14 3.25 -8.57 -9.87
C ILE A 14 3.87 -7.84 -8.67
N LEU A 15 5.19 -7.58 -8.74
CA LEU A 15 5.96 -6.96 -7.66
C LEU A 15 6.72 -5.75 -8.17
N THR A 16 6.82 -4.71 -7.33
CA THR A 16 7.79 -3.62 -7.54
C THR A 16 9.13 -3.99 -6.92
N ALA A 17 10.20 -3.81 -7.69
CA ALA A 17 11.58 -3.91 -7.22
C ALA A 17 12.24 -2.53 -7.34
N LYS A 18 12.02 -1.71 -6.33
CA LYS A 18 12.34 -0.29 -6.27
C LYS A 18 13.81 0.00 -6.56
N SER A 19 14.72 -0.72 -5.89
CA SER A 19 16.17 -0.47 -6.01
C SER A 19 16.76 -0.95 -7.35
N ALA A 20 15.99 -1.73 -8.11
CA ALA A 20 16.38 -2.24 -9.41
C ALA A 20 15.69 -1.52 -10.57
N ASP A 21 14.81 -0.54 -10.29
CA ASP A 21 13.94 0.10 -11.27
C ASP A 21 13.23 -0.91 -12.17
N LYS A 22 12.60 -1.92 -11.53
CA LYS A 22 11.92 -3.01 -12.22
C LYS A 22 10.55 -3.31 -11.62
N VAL A 23 9.71 -3.90 -12.46
CA VAL A 23 8.52 -4.65 -12.06
C VAL A 23 8.69 -6.08 -12.53
N GLN A 24 8.41 -7.05 -11.65
CA GLN A 24 8.57 -8.46 -11.91
C GLN A 24 7.23 -9.19 -11.82
N PHE A 25 7.06 -10.23 -12.66
CA PHE A 25 5.87 -11.06 -12.71
C PHE A 25 6.23 -12.49 -12.34
N PHE A 26 5.41 -13.11 -11.51
CA PHE A 26 5.59 -14.50 -11.09
C PHE A 26 4.29 -15.27 -11.27
N ASP A 27 4.41 -16.56 -11.52
CA ASP A 27 3.32 -17.50 -11.39
C ASP A 27 3.08 -17.79 -9.90
N ALA A 28 1.86 -17.61 -9.40
CA ALA A 28 1.58 -17.72 -7.96
C ALA A 28 1.64 -19.17 -7.44
N ALA A 29 1.37 -20.17 -8.30
CA ALA A 29 1.41 -21.58 -7.91
C ALA A 29 2.85 -22.10 -7.77
N THR A 30 3.73 -21.72 -8.70
CA THR A 30 5.12 -22.21 -8.75
C THR A 30 6.15 -21.25 -8.20
N LEU A 31 5.79 -19.96 -8.02
CA LEU A 31 6.65 -18.83 -7.63
C LEU A 31 7.81 -18.59 -8.60
N VAL A 32 7.68 -19.05 -9.84
CA VAL A 32 8.66 -18.86 -10.89
C VAL A 32 8.48 -17.51 -11.56
N LEU A 33 9.57 -16.81 -11.82
CA LEU A 33 9.60 -15.55 -12.58
C LEU A 33 9.11 -15.80 -14.01
N THR A 34 8.05 -15.10 -14.43
CA THR A 34 7.43 -15.24 -15.77
C THR A 34 7.64 -14.02 -16.67
N GLY A 35 8.24 -12.98 -16.14
CA GLY A 35 8.58 -11.76 -16.89
C GLY A 35 9.07 -10.63 -16.00
N GLU A 36 9.71 -9.65 -16.62
CA GLU A 36 10.08 -8.40 -15.94
C GLU A 36 10.05 -7.22 -16.92
N ILE A 37 9.81 -6.02 -16.38
CA ILE A 37 9.77 -4.77 -17.12
C ILE A 37 10.77 -3.81 -16.47
N ALA A 38 11.66 -3.20 -17.28
CA ALA A 38 12.43 -2.04 -16.85
C ALA A 38 11.51 -0.84 -16.69
N MET A 39 11.53 -0.22 -15.53
CA MET A 39 10.71 0.95 -15.21
C MET A 39 11.50 2.24 -15.47
N PRO A 40 10.81 3.34 -15.75
CA PRO A 40 11.47 4.61 -16.03
C PRO A 40 12.14 5.25 -14.80
N GLY A 41 11.98 4.66 -13.63
CA GLY A 41 12.56 5.09 -12.36
C GLY A 41 11.99 4.27 -11.20
N SER A 42 12.39 4.63 -9.99
CA SER A 42 12.04 3.93 -8.76
C SER A 42 10.52 3.86 -8.52
N THR A 43 9.98 2.66 -8.60
CA THR A 43 8.53 2.39 -8.52
C THR A 43 8.17 1.91 -7.12
N HIS A 44 7.12 2.51 -6.52
CA HIS A 44 6.70 2.18 -5.15
C HIS A 44 5.43 1.32 -5.12
N GLU A 45 4.29 1.96 -5.27
CA GLU A 45 2.98 1.35 -5.06
C GLU A 45 2.29 1.08 -6.38
N MET A 46 1.37 0.12 -6.35
CA MET A 46 0.60 -0.27 -7.53
C MET A 46 -0.86 -0.47 -7.19
N VAL A 47 -1.72 -0.22 -8.18
CA VAL A 47 -3.16 -0.54 -8.10
C VAL A 47 -3.62 -1.13 -9.44
N ARG A 48 -4.53 -2.12 -9.38
CA ARG A 48 -5.16 -2.66 -10.58
C ARG A 48 -6.24 -1.71 -11.12
N SER A 49 -6.41 -1.69 -12.44
CA SER A 49 -7.56 -1.06 -13.08
C SER A 49 -8.87 -1.78 -12.71
N ALA A 50 -10.00 -1.08 -12.85
CA ALA A 50 -11.31 -1.64 -12.52
C ALA A 50 -11.63 -2.94 -13.31
N ASP A 51 -11.19 -3.02 -14.55
CA ASP A 51 -11.32 -4.21 -15.42
C ASP A 51 -10.24 -5.26 -15.20
N SER A 52 -9.29 -5.01 -14.30
CA SER A 52 -8.13 -5.86 -14.00
C SER A 52 -7.22 -6.14 -15.21
N ALA A 53 -7.30 -5.35 -16.29
CA ALA A 53 -6.45 -5.51 -17.47
C ALA A 53 -5.10 -4.80 -17.32
N LYS A 54 -5.02 -3.83 -16.42
CA LYS A 54 -3.84 -2.96 -16.25
C LYS A 54 -3.48 -2.80 -14.79
N VAL A 55 -2.23 -2.37 -14.58
CA VAL A 55 -1.74 -1.86 -13.29
C VAL A 55 -1.22 -0.45 -13.48
N TYR A 56 -1.56 0.42 -12.55
CA TYR A 56 -0.99 1.76 -12.41
C TYR A 56 0.05 1.71 -11.30
N ALA A 57 1.27 2.14 -11.60
CA ALA A 57 2.39 2.10 -10.67
C ALA A 57 2.99 3.50 -10.51
N SER A 58 3.12 3.97 -9.27
CA SER A 58 3.75 5.25 -8.99
C SER A 58 5.25 5.21 -9.26
N VAL A 59 5.79 6.19 -9.97
CA VAL A 59 7.23 6.39 -10.15
C VAL A 59 7.65 7.55 -9.24
N TYR A 60 8.32 7.22 -8.15
CA TYR A 60 8.62 8.17 -7.09
C TYR A 60 9.89 8.99 -7.35
N GLY A 61 10.85 8.39 -8.07
CA GLY A 61 12.17 8.96 -8.27
C GLY A 61 13.20 8.54 -7.21
N GLY A 62 14.33 9.21 -7.16
CA GLY A 62 15.49 8.81 -6.37
C GLY A 62 15.43 9.29 -4.93
N GLY A 63 15.13 8.40 -3.98
CA GLY A 63 15.21 8.74 -2.57
C GLY A 63 14.12 8.13 -1.69
N ILE A 64 13.93 8.76 -0.54
CA ILE A 64 12.90 8.42 0.46
C ILE A 64 12.13 9.67 0.83
N PHE A 65 10.98 9.50 1.48
CA PHE A 65 10.12 10.58 1.96
C PHE A 65 10.93 11.67 2.70
N GLY A 66 10.71 12.92 2.30
CA GLY A 66 11.42 14.09 2.84
C GLY A 66 12.89 14.23 2.42
N LYS A 67 13.44 13.28 1.67
CA LYS A 67 14.85 13.29 1.18
C LYS A 67 14.96 12.87 -0.28
N ASN A 68 13.90 13.04 -1.06
CA ASN A 68 13.92 12.77 -2.50
C ASN A 68 14.63 13.91 -3.22
N LYS A 69 15.81 13.61 -3.79
CA LYS A 69 16.66 14.60 -4.50
C LYS A 69 16.40 14.63 -6.00
N ASP A 70 15.75 13.60 -6.52
CA ASP A 70 15.41 13.47 -7.94
C ASP A 70 13.95 12.98 -8.06
N PRO A 71 12.98 13.83 -7.72
CA PRO A 71 11.57 13.46 -7.72
C PRO A 71 11.04 13.28 -9.13
N ASP A 72 10.28 12.20 -9.32
CA ASP A 72 9.62 11.91 -10.59
C ASP A 72 8.24 12.57 -10.68
N ARG A 73 7.65 12.48 -11.86
CA ARG A 73 6.36 13.05 -12.23
C ARG A 73 5.44 12.08 -12.94
N ARG A 74 5.73 10.79 -12.90
CA ARG A 74 5.04 9.80 -13.73
C ARG A 74 4.28 8.77 -12.91
N ILE A 75 3.18 8.31 -13.50
CA ILE A 75 2.54 7.05 -13.13
C ILE A 75 2.64 6.13 -14.35
N ALA A 76 3.23 4.97 -14.17
CA ALA A 76 3.37 3.96 -15.21
C ALA A 76 2.06 3.20 -15.40
N VAL A 77 1.70 2.93 -16.65
CA VAL A 77 0.55 2.10 -17.03
C VAL A 77 1.09 0.81 -17.62
N ILE A 78 0.88 -0.28 -16.91
CA ILE A 78 1.38 -1.62 -17.26
C ILE A 78 0.22 -2.45 -17.76
N ASP A 79 0.38 -3.07 -18.92
CA ASP A 79 -0.56 -4.05 -19.47
C ASP A 79 -0.23 -5.43 -18.91
N LEU A 80 -1.20 -6.06 -18.26
CA LEU A 80 -1.01 -7.34 -17.58
C LEU A 80 -0.97 -8.53 -18.52
N ALA A 81 -1.69 -8.47 -19.65
CA ALA A 81 -1.71 -9.56 -20.63
C ALA A 81 -0.39 -9.67 -21.40
N THR A 82 0.16 -8.52 -21.79
CA THR A 82 1.44 -8.47 -22.54
C THR A 82 2.65 -8.31 -21.63
N LYS A 83 2.45 -8.11 -20.33
CA LYS A 83 3.51 -7.83 -19.34
C LYS A 83 4.46 -6.75 -19.83
N SER A 84 3.91 -5.60 -20.23
CA SER A 84 4.69 -4.51 -20.82
C SER A 84 4.28 -3.14 -20.30
N LEU A 85 5.23 -2.20 -20.25
CA LEU A 85 4.96 -0.78 -20.01
C LEU A 85 4.27 -0.19 -21.23
N GLN A 86 2.97 0.11 -21.12
CA GLN A 86 2.18 0.64 -22.21
C GLN A 86 2.45 2.13 -22.46
N ARG A 87 2.49 2.91 -21.38
CA ARG A 87 2.73 4.36 -21.39
C ARG A 87 2.96 4.87 -19.97
N THR A 88 3.24 6.15 -19.84
CA THR A 88 3.21 6.87 -18.55
C THR A 88 2.19 7.99 -18.59
N ILE A 89 1.64 8.33 -17.42
CA ILE A 89 0.82 9.52 -17.19
C ILE A 89 1.71 10.54 -16.48
N ASP A 90 1.83 11.73 -17.07
CA ASP A 90 2.51 12.87 -16.46
C ASP A 90 1.56 13.57 -15.49
N VAL A 91 1.95 13.70 -14.23
CA VAL A 91 1.11 14.31 -13.18
C VAL A 91 1.22 15.84 -13.12
N GLY A 92 1.91 16.47 -14.06
CA GLY A 92 1.98 17.93 -14.20
C GLY A 92 3.15 18.59 -13.46
N GLY A 93 3.98 17.85 -12.73
CA GLY A 93 5.16 18.35 -12.02
C GLY A 93 5.91 17.26 -11.29
N ASN A 94 7.13 17.55 -10.87
CA ASN A 94 7.98 16.63 -10.11
C ASN A 94 7.48 16.51 -8.66
N PHE A 95 6.33 15.88 -8.50
CA PHE A 95 5.58 15.82 -7.23
C PHE A 95 5.90 14.57 -6.40
N ALA A 96 6.73 13.66 -6.90
CA ALA A 96 7.06 12.39 -6.27
C ALA A 96 5.79 11.59 -5.89
N PRO A 97 4.99 11.10 -6.87
CA PRO A 97 3.82 10.28 -6.58
C PRO A 97 4.26 9.01 -5.88
N HIS A 98 3.66 8.71 -4.71
CA HIS A 98 4.06 7.58 -3.88
C HIS A 98 2.98 6.50 -3.83
N SER A 99 1.86 6.78 -3.19
CA SER A 99 0.74 5.84 -3.07
C SER A 99 -0.29 6.08 -4.16
N VAL A 100 -0.85 5.01 -4.70
CA VAL A 100 -1.89 5.04 -5.74
C VAL A 100 -3.05 4.15 -5.35
N MET A 101 -4.28 4.61 -5.59
CA MET A 101 -5.51 3.84 -5.41
C MET A 101 -6.52 4.17 -6.50
N MET A 102 -7.48 3.29 -6.73
CA MET A 102 -8.56 3.52 -7.69
C MET A 102 -9.91 3.51 -6.97
N ASP A 103 -10.76 4.48 -7.26
CA ASP A 103 -12.12 4.46 -6.77
C ASP A 103 -13.05 3.65 -7.68
N GLU A 104 -14.29 3.41 -7.23
CA GLU A 104 -15.30 2.66 -7.99
C GLU A 104 -15.72 3.37 -9.29
N GLY A 105 -15.55 4.69 -9.36
CA GLY A 105 -15.80 5.50 -10.55
C GLY A 105 -14.69 5.42 -11.59
N GLY A 106 -13.59 4.73 -11.27
CA GLY A 106 -12.43 4.60 -12.15
C GLY A 106 -11.48 5.79 -12.11
N THR A 107 -11.62 6.70 -11.13
CA THR A 107 -10.64 7.74 -10.89
C THR A 107 -9.41 7.13 -10.21
N LEU A 108 -8.23 7.38 -10.77
CA LEU A 108 -6.97 7.03 -10.16
C LEU A 108 -6.54 8.15 -9.21
N TRP A 109 -6.39 7.81 -7.94
CA TRP A 109 -5.93 8.72 -6.89
C TRP A 109 -4.45 8.47 -6.61
N ALA A 110 -3.67 9.55 -6.44
CA ALA A 110 -2.26 9.45 -6.11
C ALA A 110 -1.85 10.50 -5.09
N THR A 111 -0.90 10.17 -4.22
CA THR A 111 -0.25 11.16 -3.37
C THR A 111 0.77 11.97 -4.18
N ALA A 112 0.88 13.26 -3.87
CA ALA A 112 1.87 14.18 -4.44
C ALA A 112 2.62 14.83 -3.26
N GLU A 113 3.67 14.14 -2.78
CA GLU A 113 4.40 14.52 -1.58
C GLU A 113 4.88 15.97 -1.63
N LEU A 114 5.58 16.34 -2.71
CA LEU A 114 6.18 17.66 -2.87
C LEU A 114 5.19 18.77 -3.26
N ALA A 115 3.96 18.39 -3.60
CA ALA A 115 2.88 19.34 -3.89
C ALA A 115 1.95 19.57 -2.69
N ASN A 116 2.12 18.87 -1.55
CA ASN A 116 1.19 18.89 -0.41
C ASN A 116 -0.26 18.57 -0.81
N ALA A 117 -0.44 17.67 -1.76
CA ALA A 117 -1.71 17.43 -2.43
C ALA A 117 -1.97 15.94 -2.67
N VAL A 118 -3.23 15.62 -2.90
CA VAL A 118 -3.67 14.37 -3.55
C VAL A 118 -4.10 14.72 -4.98
N LEU A 119 -3.82 13.83 -5.90
CA LEU A 119 -4.16 13.96 -7.31
C LEU A 119 -5.34 13.07 -7.65
N ALA A 120 -6.34 13.62 -8.32
CA ALA A 120 -7.41 12.87 -8.97
C ALA A 120 -7.11 12.83 -10.48
N ILE A 121 -6.96 11.64 -11.01
CA ILE A 121 -6.47 11.39 -12.38
C ILE A 121 -7.50 10.58 -13.13
N ASP A 122 -7.90 11.07 -14.29
CA ASP A 122 -8.63 10.26 -15.28
C ASP A 122 -7.60 9.45 -16.08
N PRO A 123 -7.51 8.13 -15.88
CA PRO A 123 -6.49 7.33 -16.55
C PRO A 123 -6.72 7.19 -18.06
N SER A 124 -7.93 7.47 -18.56
CA SER A 124 -8.24 7.41 -20.00
C SER A 124 -7.75 8.62 -20.76
N THR A 125 -7.93 9.81 -20.21
CA THR A 125 -7.57 11.08 -20.81
C THR A 125 -6.24 11.65 -20.31
N SER A 126 -5.70 11.09 -19.22
CA SER A 126 -4.55 11.62 -18.47
C SER A 126 -4.78 13.02 -17.87
N LYS A 127 -6.04 13.43 -17.71
CA LYS A 127 -6.37 14.67 -17.01
C LYS A 127 -6.08 14.52 -15.52
N VAL A 128 -5.36 15.49 -14.96
CA VAL A 128 -4.96 15.53 -13.55
C VAL A 128 -5.58 16.75 -12.89
N GLU A 129 -6.22 16.53 -11.75
CA GLU A 129 -6.69 17.57 -10.84
C GLU A 129 -5.90 17.48 -9.52
N ARG A 130 -5.36 18.61 -9.07
CA ARG A 130 -4.61 18.69 -7.83
C ARG A 130 -5.49 19.22 -6.70
N ILE A 131 -5.59 18.47 -5.61
CA ILE A 131 -6.39 18.78 -4.44
C ILE A 131 -5.45 19.01 -3.25
N GLU A 132 -5.34 20.26 -2.81
CA GLU A 132 -4.50 20.63 -1.67
C GLU A 132 -5.09 20.11 -0.36
N ILE A 133 -4.26 19.46 0.46
CA ILE A 133 -4.68 18.84 1.72
C ILE A 133 -3.98 19.40 2.95
N GLY A 134 -3.08 20.38 2.76
CA GLY A 134 -2.43 21.10 3.86
C GLY A 134 -1.27 20.37 4.51
N GLY A 135 -0.61 19.45 3.81
CA GLY A 135 0.58 18.74 4.24
C GLY A 135 1.03 17.72 3.20
N ALA A 136 2.26 17.22 3.32
CA ALA A 136 2.82 16.22 2.42
C ALA A 136 2.19 14.83 2.70
N PRO A 137 1.34 14.30 1.79
CA PRO A 137 0.75 12.98 1.97
C PRO A 137 1.77 11.89 1.69
N HIS A 138 1.66 10.76 2.42
CA HIS A 138 2.50 9.59 2.18
C HIS A 138 1.68 8.42 1.62
N TRP A 139 0.70 7.93 2.38
CA TRP A 139 -0.21 6.87 1.96
C TRP A 139 -1.63 7.35 1.81
N ILE A 140 -2.40 6.67 0.96
CA ILE A 140 -3.85 6.85 0.84
C ILE A 140 -4.59 5.54 1.00
N ALA A 141 -5.82 5.62 1.54
CA ALA A 141 -6.80 4.55 1.58
C ALA A 141 -8.18 5.13 1.28
N ILE A 142 -9.05 4.35 0.67
CA ILE A 142 -10.40 4.78 0.26
C ILE A 142 -11.44 3.93 0.99
N SER A 143 -12.44 4.58 1.58
CA SER A 143 -13.68 3.97 2.00
C SER A 143 -14.76 4.32 0.99
N HIS A 144 -15.16 3.34 0.20
CA HIS A 144 -16.26 3.53 -0.76
C HIS A 144 -17.59 3.69 -0.04
N GLU A 145 -17.77 3.02 1.10
CA GLU A 145 -18.98 3.09 1.92
C GLU A 145 -19.24 4.51 2.45
N THR A 146 -18.19 5.23 2.85
CA THR A 146 -18.33 6.60 3.36
C THR A 146 -18.04 7.68 2.32
N GLY A 147 -17.60 7.30 1.10
CA GLY A 147 -17.20 8.24 0.06
C GLY A 147 -15.99 9.09 0.45
N LYS A 148 -15.06 8.53 1.26
CA LYS A 148 -13.91 9.25 1.79
C LYS A 148 -12.59 8.64 1.34
N LEU A 149 -11.62 9.52 1.08
CA LEU A 149 -10.21 9.17 0.95
C LEU A 149 -9.47 9.68 2.17
N PHE A 150 -8.66 8.82 2.75
CA PHE A 150 -7.79 9.09 3.88
C PHE A 150 -6.35 9.21 3.39
N ALA A 151 -5.62 10.27 3.81
CA ALA A 151 -4.24 10.49 3.42
C ALA A 151 -3.36 10.70 4.65
N SER A 152 -2.40 9.80 4.89
CA SER A 152 -1.51 9.88 6.05
C SER A 152 -0.43 10.94 5.88
N PHE A 153 -0.12 11.65 6.96
CA PHE A 153 1.01 12.57 7.04
C PHE A 153 2.12 11.96 7.90
N LYS A 154 3.15 11.43 7.25
CA LYS A 154 4.24 10.74 7.94
C LYS A 154 4.96 11.57 9.01
N THR A 155 5.09 12.87 8.80
CA THR A 155 5.80 13.80 9.68
C THR A 155 4.87 14.62 10.57
N ARG A 156 3.59 14.30 10.60
CA ARG A 156 2.57 14.93 11.43
C ARG A 156 1.70 13.86 12.06
N ASP A 157 1.21 14.13 13.25
CA ASP A 157 0.29 13.25 13.98
C ASP A 157 -1.13 13.37 13.43
N ALA A 158 -1.30 13.11 12.12
CA ALA A 158 -2.58 13.31 11.46
C ALA A 158 -2.78 12.49 10.18
N VAL A 159 -4.05 12.21 9.90
CA VAL A 159 -4.57 11.72 8.62
C VAL A 159 -5.58 12.73 8.08
N ALA A 160 -5.37 13.22 6.86
CA ALA A 160 -6.34 14.09 6.18
C ALA A 160 -7.50 13.26 5.64
N VAL A 161 -8.72 13.78 5.77
CA VAL A 161 -9.94 13.19 5.22
C VAL A 161 -10.44 14.04 4.07
N LEU A 162 -10.54 13.44 2.89
CA LEU A 162 -11.09 14.05 1.69
C LEU A 162 -12.45 13.46 1.38
N ASP A 163 -13.37 14.31 0.96
CA ASP A 163 -14.61 13.90 0.33
C ASP A 163 -14.34 13.64 -1.16
N LEU A 164 -14.65 12.43 -1.64
CA LEU A 164 -14.38 12.03 -3.03
C LEU A 164 -15.24 12.78 -4.04
N GLU A 165 -16.51 13.06 -3.70
CA GLU A 165 -17.43 13.79 -4.58
C GLU A 165 -17.10 15.28 -4.64
N GLN A 166 -16.89 15.90 -3.45
CA GLN A 166 -16.58 17.34 -3.36
C GLN A 166 -15.13 17.66 -3.74
N ARG A 167 -14.26 16.65 -3.83
CA ARG A 167 -12.83 16.77 -4.14
C ARG A 167 -12.11 17.82 -3.27
N LYS A 168 -12.38 17.76 -1.96
CA LYS A 168 -11.75 18.66 -0.99
C LYS A 168 -11.51 17.97 0.34
N ARG A 169 -10.52 18.47 1.08
CA ARG A 169 -10.32 18.05 2.46
C ARG A 169 -11.49 18.55 3.31
N VAL A 170 -12.12 17.66 4.05
CA VAL A 170 -13.27 17.96 4.93
C VAL A 170 -12.93 17.81 6.41
N ASP A 171 -11.89 17.03 6.77
CA ASP A 171 -11.51 16.81 8.16
C ASP A 171 -10.03 16.44 8.30
N LEU A 172 -9.59 16.32 9.56
CA LEU A 172 -8.25 15.91 9.96
C LEU A 172 -8.34 15.04 11.22
N ILE A 173 -8.01 13.75 11.08
CA ILE A 173 -7.95 12.81 12.21
C ILE A 173 -6.61 13.00 12.91
N THR A 174 -6.62 13.28 14.22
CA THR A 174 -5.40 13.29 15.02
C THR A 174 -4.98 11.84 15.33
N THR A 175 -3.75 11.51 15.01
CA THR A 175 -3.17 10.19 15.27
C THR A 175 -1.97 10.33 16.19
N PRO A 176 -1.88 9.59 17.29
CA PRO A 176 -0.68 9.63 18.12
C PRO A 176 0.53 9.08 17.36
N HIS A 177 1.69 9.72 17.52
CA HIS A 177 2.99 9.22 17.06
C HIS A 177 3.17 9.08 15.53
N GLY A 178 2.56 9.97 14.75
CA GLY A 178 2.66 10.00 13.29
C GLY A 178 1.71 9.03 12.58
N ALA A 179 1.66 9.11 11.27
CA ALA A 179 0.86 8.24 10.42
C ALA A 179 1.70 7.78 9.23
N GLU A 180 2.00 6.48 9.17
CA GLU A 180 2.76 5.88 8.04
C GLU A 180 1.79 5.14 7.11
N GLY A 181 1.86 3.81 7.05
CA GLY A 181 0.95 2.99 6.27
C GLY A 181 -0.48 3.07 6.79
N ILE A 182 -1.44 3.10 5.88
CA ILE A 182 -2.88 3.09 6.21
C ILE A 182 -3.62 2.10 5.33
N ALA A 183 -4.71 1.54 5.86
CA ALA A 183 -5.62 0.67 5.12
C ALA A 183 -7.05 0.84 5.62
N VAL A 184 -8.02 0.70 4.73
CA VAL A 184 -9.45 0.63 5.06
C VAL A 184 -9.90 -0.82 4.96
N SER A 185 -10.76 -1.27 5.86
CA SER A 185 -11.38 -2.59 5.78
C SER A 185 -12.25 -2.71 4.52
N PRO A 186 -12.42 -3.92 3.93
CA PRO A 186 -13.21 -4.11 2.71
C PRO A 186 -14.67 -3.68 2.81
N ASP A 187 -15.24 -3.70 4.01
CA ASP A 187 -16.60 -3.19 4.30
C ASP A 187 -16.65 -1.65 4.43
N GLY A 188 -15.50 -0.99 4.43
CA GLY A 188 -15.36 0.45 4.47
C GLY A 188 -15.46 1.10 5.85
N TRP A 189 -15.68 0.34 6.93
CA TRP A 189 -15.99 0.90 8.26
C TRP A 189 -14.79 1.15 9.16
N ALA A 190 -13.68 0.44 8.98
CA ALA A 190 -12.48 0.60 9.80
C ALA A 190 -11.32 1.18 8.99
N LEU A 191 -10.65 2.18 9.56
CA LEU A 191 -9.39 2.73 9.06
C LEU A 191 -8.27 2.33 10.02
N PHE A 192 -7.28 1.60 9.52
CA PHE A 192 -6.08 1.20 10.24
C PHE A 192 -4.91 2.12 9.88
N VAL A 193 -4.21 2.62 10.89
CA VAL A 193 -3.10 3.58 10.74
C VAL A 193 -1.89 3.10 11.52
N CYS A 194 -0.76 2.89 10.86
CA CYS A 194 0.51 2.61 11.53
C CYS A 194 1.04 3.88 12.21
N ALA A 195 1.27 3.81 13.51
CA ALA A 195 1.96 4.85 14.27
C ALA A 195 3.47 4.78 13.97
N HIS A 196 4.00 5.75 13.23
CA HIS A 196 5.38 5.71 12.74
C HIS A 196 6.44 5.65 13.85
N GLY A 197 6.20 6.31 14.97
CA GLY A 197 7.12 6.40 16.10
C GLY A 197 6.98 5.30 17.14
N ARG A 198 6.01 4.38 16.97
CA ARG A 198 5.73 3.28 17.91
C ARG A 198 5.27 2.02 17.18
N GLY A 199 5.36 0.88 17.86
CA GLY A 199 4.88 -0.41 17.38
C GLY A 199 3.35 -0.56 17.52
N GLU A 200 2.58 0.41 17.07
CA GLU A 200 1.14 0.44 17.26
C GLU A 200 0.42 0.62 15.91
N VAL A 201 -0.70 -0.06 15.76
CA VAL A 201 -1.69 0.21 14.71
C VAL A 201 -2.95 0.74 15.37
N HIS A 202 -3.38 1.91 14.96
CA HIS A 202 -4.60 2.53 15.47
C HIS A 202 -5.77 2.21 14.54
N ALA A 203 -6.87 1.68 15.10
CA ALA A 203 -8.11 1.42 14.37
C ALA A 203 -9.13 2.54 14.65
N PHE A 204 -9.55 3.23 13.61
CA PHE A 204 -10.55 4.31 13.67
C PHE A 204 -11.83 3.91 12.94
N ASP A 205 -12.98 4.40 13.39
CA ASP A 205 -14.23 4.37 12.65
C ASP A 205 -14.17 5.41 11.50
N THR A 206 -14.45 4.99 10.28
CA THR A 206 -14.34 5.85 9.09
C THR A 206 -15.41 6.94 8.98
N ARG A 207 -16.52 6.84 9.71
CA ARG A 207 -17.61 7.82 9.72
C ARG A 207 -17.43 8.87 10.78
N THR A 208 -17.11 8.42 12.01
CA THR A 208 -17.02 9.29 13.19
C THR A 208 -15.61 9.78 13.44
N HIS A 209 -14.62 9.15 12.82
CA HIS A 209 -13.18 9.37 13.02
C HIS A 209 -12.72 9.10 14.46
N ALA A 210 -13.53 8.41 15.25
CA ALA A 210 -13.19 8.05 16.62
C ALA A 210 -12.17 6.89 16.63
N LEU A 211 -11.16 6.98 17.49
CA LEU A 211 -10.26 5.88 17.77
C LEU A 211 -11.05 4.78 18.50
N HIS A 212 -11.12 3.60 17.89
CA HIS A 212 -11.79 2.44 18.44
C HIS A 212 -10.84 1.59 19.31
N GLN A 213 -9.66 1.28 18.77
CA GLN A 213 -8.67 0.43 19.44
C GLN A 213 -7.25 0.74 18.99
N THR A 214 -6.28 0.41 19.84
CA THR A 214 -4.86 0.39 19.52
C THR A 214 -4.34 -1.03 19.59
N LEU A 215 -3.84 -1.55 18.47
CA LEU A 215 -3.21 -2.85 18.38
C LEU A 215 -1.70 -2.70 18.58
N ARG A 216 -1.10 -3.64 19.33
CA ARG A 216 0.35 -3.69 19.53
C ARG A 216 0.90 -4.95 18.92
N ILE A 217 2.13 -4.91 18.45
CA ILE A 217 2.82 -6.11 17.99
C ILE A 217 3.49 -6.78 19.21
N ASP A 218 2.87 -7.83 19.69
CA ASP A 218 3.42 -8.64 20.78
C ASP A 218 4.46 -9.62 20.23
N GLY A 219 5.54 -9.83 21.02
CA GLY A 219 6.60 -10.78 20.68
C GLY A 219 7.67 -10.28 19.72
N ALA A 220 7.57 -9.04 19.21
CA ALA A 220 8.65 -8.47 18.42
C ALA A 220 9.93 -8.30 19.26
N PRO A 221 11.12 -8.56 18.68
CA PRO A 221 12.39 -8.35 19.37
C PRO A 221 12.76 -6.87 19.40
N GLY A 222 12.29 -6.11 20.32
CA GLY A 222 12.49 -4.67 20.42
C GLY A 222 11.19 -3.93 20.68
N GLU A 223 11.17 -2.63 20.46
CA GLU A 223 9.99 -1.82 20.73
C GLU A 223 9.00 -1.79 19.55
N ALA A 224 9.15 -2.68 18.57
CA ALA A 224 8.40 -2.73 17.31
C ALA A 224 8.28 -1.34 16.64
N ASN A 225 9.31 -0.53 16.79
CA ASN A 225 9.35 0.83 16.23
C ASN A 225 9.36 0.79 14.70
N GLN A 226 8.79 1.82 14.07
CA GLN A 226 8.71 1.98 12.64
C GLN A 226 7.84 0.93 11.93
N LEU A 227 6.62 0.74 12.41
CA LEU A 227 5.61 0.07 11.58
C LEU A 227 5.46 0.86 10.27
N ARG A 228 5.59 0.14 9.15
CA ARG A 228 5.58 0.76 7.83
C ARG A 228 4.31 0.46 7.06
N ARG A 229 3.81 -0.75 7.19
CA ARG A 229 2.69 -1.24 6.40
C ARG A 229 1.63 -1.85 7.28
N VAL A 230 0.40 -1.56 6.93
CA VAL A 230 -0.79 -2.27 7.37
C VAL A 230 -1.65 -2.57 6.15
N ARG A 231 -2.19 -3.78 6.08
CA ARG A 231 -3.12 -4.20 5.03
C ARG A 231 -4.21 -5.06 5.63
N VAL A 232 -5.40 -5.00 5.05
CA VAL A 232 -6.52 -5.88 5.41
C VAL A 232 -6.70 -6.91 4.31
N SER A 233 -6.98 -8.17 4.66
CA SER A 233 -7.25 -9.21 3.67
C SER A 233 -8.51 -8.90 2.85
N PRO A 234 -8.60 -9.34 1.58
CA PRO A 234 -9.75 -9.03 0.72
C PRO A 234 -11.10 -9.50 1.25
N ASP A 235 -11.10 -10.57 2.05
CA ASP A 235 -12.30 -11.09 2.72
C ASP A 235 -12.62 -10.41 4.06
N GLY A 236 -11.77 -9.48 4.51
CA GLY A 236 -11.95 -8.71 5.74
C GLY A 236 -11.66 -9.47 7.03
N ARG A 237 -11.09 -10.68 6.98
CA ARG A 237 -10.83 -11.50 8.17
C ARG A 237 -9.55 -11.13 8.92
N TYR A 238 -8.54 -10.63 8.23
CA TYR A 238 -7.21 -10.43 8.78
C TYR A 238 -6.68 -9.02 8.56
N VAL A 239 -5.98 -8.51 9.57
CA VAL A 239 -5.16 -7.30 9.47
C VAL A 239 -3.70 -7.71 9.62
N CYS A 240 -2.86 -7.35 8.63
CA CYS A 240 -1.43 -7.64 8.65
C CYS A 240 -0.65 -6.34 8.88
N ALA A 241 0.38 -6.38 9.74
CA ALA A 241 1.28 -5.25 9.97
C ALA A 241 2.74 -5.71 9.97
N SER A 242 3.65 -4.86 9.46
CA SER A 242 5.09 -5.14 9.43
C SER A 242 5.92 -4.09 10.15
N SER A 243 6.84 -4.57 11.01
CA SER A 243 7.89 -3.76 11.63
C SER A 243 9.17 -3.88 10.83
N HIS A 244 9.51 -2.78 10.14
CA HIS A 244 10.63 -2.73 9.21
C HIS A 244 11.99 -2.91 9.92
N VAL A 245 12.15 -2.31 11.09
CA VAL A 245 13.43 -2.32 11.83
C VAL A 245 13.64 -3.62 12.58
N ASP A 246 12.57 -4.17 13.14
CA ASP A 246 12.64 -5.39 13.95
C ASP A 246 12.61 -6.68 13.14
N ASN A 247 12.43 -6.58 11.80
CA ASN A 247 12.26 -7.73 10.91
C ASN A 247 11.18 -8.67 11.42
N TYR A 248 10.01 -8.13 11.65
CA TYR A 248 8.90 -8.83 12.28
C TYR A 248 7.57 -8.47 11.62
N ALA A 249 6.64 -9.40 11.59
CA ALA A 249 5.28 -9.17 11.12
C ALA A 249 4.26 -9.75 12.10
N ALA A 250 3.07 -9.19 12.11
CA ALA A 250 1.95 -9.68 12.90
C ALA A 250 0.68 -9.75 12.06
N VAL A 251 -0.19 -10.68 12.43
CA VAL A 251 -1.53 -10.87 11.90
C VAL A 251 -2.52 -10.78 13.04
N TYR A 252 -3.58 -10.02 12.83
CA TYR A 252 -4.68 -9.82 13.76
C TYR A 252 -5.99 -10.33 13.14
N ASP A 253 -6.89 -10.79 13.97
CA ASP A 253 -8.28 -10.97 13.61
C ASP A 253 -8.91 -9.57 13.38
N ALA A 254 -9.52 -9.36 12.22
CA ALA A 254 -10.01 -8.02 11.86
C ALA A 254 -11.29 -7.61 12.62
N LEU A 255 -12.00 -8.58 13.22
CA LEU A 255 -13.23 -8.33 13.98
C LEU A 255 -12.93 -8.08 15.47
N THR A 256 -12.13 -8.97 16.09
CA THR A 256 -11.81 -8.86 17.52
C THR A 256 -10.59 -7.97 17.79
N LEU A 257 -9.75 -7.76 16.77
CA LEU A 257 -8.48 -7.05 16.81
C LEU A 257 -7.43 -7.71 17.74
N ASP A 258 -7.63 -9.00 18.06
CA ASP A 258 -6.66 -9.79 18.78
C ASP A 258 -5.52 -10.25 17.85
N GLN A 259 -4.28 -10.27 18.36
CA GLN A 259 -3.17 -10.82 17.60
C GLN A 259 -3.29 -12.34 17.50
N LEU A 260 -3.41 -12.83 16.26
CA LEU A 260 -3.45 -14.28 15.96
C LEU A 260 -2.05 -14.86 15.86
N ALA A 261 -1.14 -14.10 15.23
CA ALA A 261 0.24 -14.52 14.98
C ALA A 261 1.20 -13.36 15.03
N GLY A 262 2.43 -13.65 15.46
CA GLY A 262 3.59 -12.78 15.31
C GLY A 262 4.78 -13.64 14.92
N PHE A 263 5.55 -13.24 13.91
CA PHE A 263 6.64 -14.06 13.39
C PHE A 263 7.81 -13.23 12.87
N PRO A 264 9.07 -13.75 13.02
CA PRO A 264 10.24 -13.12 12.45
C PRO A 264 10.19 -13.22 10.91
N THR A 265 10.67 -12.18 10.26
CA THR A 265 10.78 -12.11 8.81
C THR A 265 12.23 -12.03 8.37
N LEU A 266 12.46 -11.96 7.06
CA LEU A 266 13.73 -11.53 6.53
C LEU A 266 13.87 -10.01 6.62
N LYS A 267 15.05 -9.48 6.24
CA LYS A 267 15.44 -8.09 6.46
C LYS A 267 14.53 -7.11 5.75
N ALA A 268 14.05 -6.11 6.50
CA ALA A 268 13.24 -5.00 6.04
C ALA A 268 11.90 -5.42 5.41
N PRO A 269 10.96 -6.03 6.17
CA PRO A 269 9.63 -6.34 5.66
C PRO A 269 8.87 -5.06 5.31
N MET A 270 8.23 -5.08 4.14
CA MET A 270 7.52 -3.93 3.56
C MET A 270 6.07 -4.30 3.22
N GLY A 271 5.70 -4.35 1.96
CA GLY A 271 4.33 -4.50 1.50
C GLY A 271 3.80 -5.93 1.55
N PHE A 272 2.52 -6.04 1.85
CA PHE A 272 1.77 -7.28 1.79
C PHE A 272 0.95 -7.38 0.50
N GLY A 273 0.79 -8.60 -0.01
CA GLY A 273 -0.22 -9.01 -0.97
C GLY A 273 -0.96 -10.23 -0.47
N PHE A 274 -2.11 -10.52 -1.03
CA PHE A 274 -2.94 -11.66 -0.60
C PHE A 274 -3.12 -12.64 -1.75
N ALA A 275 -3.07 -13.93 -1.44
CA ALA A 275 -3.34 -14.99 -2.38
C ALA A 275 -4.85 -15.09 -2.68
N ALA A 276 -5.21 -15.74 -3.78
CA ALA A 276 -6.60 -15.91 -4.19
C ALA A 276 -7.42 -16.80 -3.24
N ASP A 277 -6.74 -17.64 -2.45
CA ASP A 277 -7.36 -18.58 -1.51
C ASP A 277 -7.87 -17.93 -0.21
N ASN A 278 -7.50 -16.64 0.07
CA ASN A 278 -7.76 -15.94 1.32
C ASN A 278 -7.17 -16.62 2.58
N GLU A 279 -6.27 -17.57 2.42
CA GLU A 279 -5.59 -18.31 3.49
C GLU A 279 -4.10 -17.94 3.56
N HIS A 280 -3.51 -17.48 2.46
CA HIS A 280 -2.10 -17.09 2.37
C HIS A 280 -1.93 -15.63 1.99
N ALA A 281 -0.79 -15.08 2.40
CA ALA A 281 -0.35 -13.76 2.01
C ALA A 281 1.13 -13.76 1.63
N TYR A 282 1.53 -12.73 0.88
CA TYR A 282 2.90 -12.48 0.47
C TYR A 282 3.44 -11.27 1.24
N LEU A 283 4.72 -11.31 1.62
CA LEU A 283 5.40 -10.22 2.30
C LEU A 283 6.75 -9.94 1.65
N CYS A 284 6.87 -8.77 1.03
CA CYS A 284 8.14 -8.31 0.46
C CYS A 284 9.14 -7.99 1.57
N CYS A 285 10.33 -8.59 1.53
CA CYS A 285 11.46 -8.28 2.40
C CYS A 285 12.52 -7.51 1.61
N HIS A 286 12.43 -6.19 1.64
CA HIS A 286 13.10 -5.24 0.75
C HIS A 286 14.62 -5.42 0.68
N ASP A 287 15.29 -5.43 1.84
CA ASP A 287 16.76 -5.52 1.92
C ASP A 287 17.28 -6.96 1.73
N ALA A 288 16.39 -7.96 1.86
CA ALA A 288 16.72 -9.35 1.59
C ALA A 288 16.56 -9.73 0.11
N ALA A 289 15.85 -8.91 -0.68
CA ALA A 289 15.45 -9.22 -2.05
C ALA A 289 14.70 -10.57 -2.14
N VAL A 290 13.82 -10.84 -1.18
CA VAL A 290 13.02 -12.08 -1.08
C VAL A 290 11.58 -11.70 -0.73
N THR A 291 10.64 -12.40 -1.31
CA THR A 291 9.24 -12.36 -0.88
C THR A 291 8.89 -13.67 -0.18
N LEU A 292 8.31 -13.54 1.01
CA LEU A 292 7.79 -14.67 1.78
C LEU A 292 6.33 -14.91 1.43
N GLU A 293 5.93 -16.17 1.37
CA GLU A 293 4.52 -16.58 1.43
C GLU A 293 4.26 -17.19 2.81
N PHE A 294 3.18 -16.80 3.46
CA PHE A 294 2.84 -17.28 4.79
C PHE A 294 1.34 -17.49 4.97
N ALA A 295 0.98 -18.42 5.85
CA ALA A 295 -0.40 -18.69 6.23
C ALA A 295 -0.92 -17.58 7.16
N LEU A 296 -2.03 -16.95 6.82
CA LEU A 296 -2.61 -15.81 7.55
C LEU A 296 -3.00 -16.18 8.98
N ALA A 297 -3.62 -17.34 9.20
CA ALA A 297 -4.09 -17.75 10.52
C ALA A 297 -2.98 -18.04 11.55
N SER A 298 -1.76 -18.36 11.09
CA SER A 298 -0.68 -18.82 11.98
C SER A 298 0.64 -18.04 11.86
N GLY A 299 0.78 -17.22 10.80
CA GLY A 299 2.06 -16.58 10.48
C GLY A 299 3.15 -17.56 9.98
N HIS A 300 2.80 -18.84 9.78
CA HIS A 300 3.77 -19.83 9.33
C HIS A 300 4.21 -19.54 7.90
N VAL A 301 5.52 -19.31 7.71
CA VAL A 301 6.11 -19.14 6.38
C VAL A 301 6.10 -20.48 5.64
N THR A 302 5.34 -20.55 4.55
CA THR A 302 5.15 -21.78 3.75
C THR A 302 6.15 -21.89 2.63
N ARG A 303 6.43 -20.78 1.94
CA ARG A 303 7.37 -20.71 0.82
C ARG A 303 8.07 -19.36 0.78
N HIS A 304 9.09 -19.24 -0.03
CA HIS A 304 9.74 -17.98 -0.36
C HIS A 304 10.31 -18.02 -1.77
N PHE A 305 10.55 -16.85 -2.35
CA PHE A 305 11.19 -16.73 -3.67
C PHE A 305 12.05 -15.48 -3.76
N GLU A 306 13.11 -15.58 -4.53
CA GLU A 306 14.02 -14.46 -4.80
C GLU A 306 13.37 -13.45 -5.75
N THR A 307 13.65 -12.18 -5.50
CA THR A 307 13.21 -11.04 -6.30
C THR A 307 14.39 -10.17 -6.68
N ALA A 308 14.19 -9.21 -7.58
CA ALA A 308 15.18 -8.16 -7.76
C ALA A 308 15.29 -7.28 -6.49
N PRO A 309 16.45 -6.63 -6.27
CA PRO A 309 16.68 -5.81 -5.08
C PRO A 309 15.64 -4.72 -4.87
N GLY A 310 15.19 -4.57 -3.61
CA GLY A 310 14.24 -3.55 -3.24
C GLY A 310 12.78 -3.95 -3.51
N CYS A 311 12.41 -5.22 -3.36
CA CYS A 311 11.00 -5.61 -3.44
C CYS A 311 10.20 -4.87 -2.36
N GLU A 312 9.17 -4.12 -2.79
CA GLU A 312 8.47 -3.20 -1.90
C GLU A 312 6.97 -3.46 -1.84
N PHE A 313 6.36 -3.80 -2.95
CA PHE A 313 4.93 -4.00 -3.04
C PHE A 313 4.59 -5.19 -3.93
N VAL A 314 3.59 -5.96 -3.54
CA VAL A 314 3.12 -7.13 -4.28
C VAL A 314 1.60 -7.16 -4.34
N ILE A 315 1.06 -7.46 -5.50
CA ILE A 315 -0.36 -7.77 -5.70
C ILE A 315 -0.50 -9.04 -6.55
N SER A 316 -1.53 -9.80 -6.28
CA SER A 316 -1.95 -10.93 -7.13
C SER A 316 -2.99 -10.48 -8.16
N TYR A 317 -3.03 -11.06 -9.37
CA TYR A 317 -3.93 -10.66 -10.46
C TYR A 317 -4.30 -11.83 -11.36
#